data_2c0e72818ec825c2404411339a6c8564
#
_entry.id   2c0e72818ec825c2404411339a6c8564
#
_cell.length_a   1.000
_cell.length_b   1.000
_cell.length_c   1.000
_cell.angle_alpha   90.00
_cell.angle_beta   90.00
_cell.angle_gamma   90.00
#
_symmetry.space_group_name_H-M   'P 1'
#
loop_
_entity.id
_entity.type
_entity.pdbx_description
1 polymer ?
#
loop_
_entity_poly.entity_id
_entity_poly.type
_entity_poly.pdbx_seq_one_letter_code
_entity_poly.pdbx_strand_id
1 'polypeptide(L)'
;MPPVKYQRGDMVMGRWPGSSLYYEVKVLHFEANSQLYTVIYKDGTELELKEQDIKSAAGFQARPRSRSRSRSPGRRRSRSRSPARTTRPSCTAAAVAAAAITESAPPSRRDAKLKDSSEVRLIPPEQTKASENNGSTKHGKQEDNEPANKVNEKSEPEKNQSRYNLRRRKDDGDGKAEAKAERLEEQEAKVAAAAPPSVSLDFGGKPGAYFWLLFLPAWVLFLVLKVNQEDPSLANFPPPWPPLESFWDAQALGFVVLWILFQVLLYMLPVGKLSEGMPLRSGERLKYRTNGFFAMVVSGVAVAAAVQQGADLTYIHSHFLQLAVSSFLVSVLLSSFLYVRSGRAAAEQLALGGSSGHVAYDFFKGRELNPRIKYFDLKFFCEMRPGLIGWCLINFALALAEMKRQGLEAPSHAMILVNLFQLLYVADGLWNEEAILTTMDLMHDGFGFMLAFGDLVWVPFTYTLQAYYLVSRPTPLSPPALAAIVTLKLVGFYIFRKSNSEKNAFRRNPSDPQLSHLKTIPTATGRSLLVSGWWGVVRHPNYLGDLLMALAWSLPCGFSHLLPWYYMIYFLILLVHRDSRDMSECRRKYGSAWDEYCRTVRYRIIPRVY
;
A
#
# COMPACT_ATOMS: atom_id res chain seq x y z
N MET A 1 -55.67 0.08 10.31
CA MET A 1 -54.24 -0.02 10.09
C MET A 1 -53.57 1.01 10.97
N PRO A 2 -52.53 0.70 11.72
CA PRO A 2 -51.79 1.72 12.45
C PRO A 2 -51.24 2.75 11.46
N PRO A 3 -51.20 4.05 11.82
CA PRO A 3 -50.71 5.11 10.94
C PRO A 3 -49.23 4.87 10.63
N VAL A 4 -48.86 4.96 9.34
CA VAL A 4 -47.47 4.88 8.88
C VAL A 4 -46.71 6.06 9.48
N LYS A 5 -45.67 5.79 10.26
CA LYS A 5 -44.95 6.79 11.06
C LYS A 5 -43.94 7.61 10.27
N TYR A 6 -43.36 7.03 9.24
CA TYR A 6 -42.39 7.68 8.36
C TYR A 6 -42.85 7.57 6.90
N GLN A 7 -42.80 8.67 6.17
CA GLN A 7 -43.24 8.73 4.78
C GLN A 7 -42.06 8.55 3.81
N ARG A 8 -42.36 8.22 2.56
CA ARG A 8 -41.37 8.15 1.49
C ARG A 8 -40.68 9.50 1.34
N GLY A 9 -39.36 9.52 1.41
CA GLY A 9 -38.53 10.71 1.32
C GLY A 9 -38.00 11.22 2.66
N ASP A 10 -38.59 10.76 3.80
CA ASP A 10 -38.16 11.17 5.12
C ASP A 10 -36.70 10.80 5.39
N MET A 11 -35.95 11.78 5.90
CA MET A 11 -34.60 11.56 6.43
C MET A 11 -34.68 11.14 7.88
N VAL A 12 -34.31 9.90 8.17
CA VAL A 12 -34.42 9.29 9.50
C VAL A 12 -33.12 8.61 9.92
N MET A 13 -33.03 8.21 11.17
CA MET A 13 -31.90 7.44 11.70
C MET A 13 -32.28 5.96 11.69
N GLY A 14 -31.81 5.21 10.69
CA GLY A 14 -32.01 3.77 10.56
C GLY A 14 -30.90 2.99 11.26
N ARG A 15 -31.29 1.97 12.03
CA ARG A 15 -30.36 1.07 12.69
C ARG A 15 -29.80 0.04 11.69
N TRP A 16 -28.48 -0.10 11.67
CA TRP A 16 -27.87 -1.14 10.83
C TRP A 16 -28.14 -2.54 11.40
N PRO A 17 -28.57 -3.52 10.61
CA PRO A 17 -28.80 -4.89 11.06
C PRO A 17 -27.59 -5.49 11.78
N GLY A 18 -27.80 -6.03 12.97
CA GLY A 18 -26.74 -6.62 13.80
C GLY A 18 -25.86 -5.60 14.55
N SER A 19 -26.14 -4.29 14.45
CA SER A 19 -25.39 -3.22 15.13
C SER A 19 -26.29 -2.43 16.08
N SER A 20 -25.70 -1.78 17.09
CA SER A 20 -26.39 -0.82 17.96
C SER A 20 -26.38 0.62 17.40
N LEU A 21 -25.81 0.82 16.21
CA LEU A 21 -25.57 2.14 15.62
C LEU A 21 -26.68 2.53 14.65
N TYR A 22 -26.99 3.81 14.64
CA TYR A 22 -27.98 4.43 13.76
C TYR A 22 -27.30 5.33 12.76
N TYR A 23 -27.75 5.26 11.51
CA TYR A 23 -27.26 6.05 10.39
C TYR A 23 -28.37 6.92 9.82
N GLU A 24 -28.01 8.04 9.25
CA GLU A 24 -28.93 8.84 8.48
C GLU A 24 -29.27 8.11 7.17
N VAL A 25 -30.55 7.79 6.98
CA VAL A 25 -31.08 7.05 5.84
C VAL A 25 -32.33 7.75 5.32
N LYS A 26 -32.60 7.58 4.02
CA LYS A 26 -33.82 8.08 3.38
C LYS A 26 -34.82 6.91 3.25
N VAL A 27 -36.06 7.12 3.68
CA VAL A 27 -37.13 6.13 3.51
C VAL A 27 -37.57 6.08 2.05
N LEU A 28 -37.51 4.92 1.43
CA LEU A 28 -37.93 4.70 0.06
C LEU A 28 -39.37 4.20 -0.04
N HIS A 29 -39.73 3.24 0.80
CA HIS A 29 -41.03 2.56 0.73
C HIS A 29 -41.39 1.95 2.11
N PHE A 30 -42.70 1.82 2.38
CA PHE A 30 -43.23 1.04 3.50
C PHE A 30 -44.10 -0.08 2.96
N GLU A 31 -43.78 -1.31 3.30
CA GLU A 31 -44.55 -2.47 2.91
C GLU A 31 -45.53 -2.86 4.02
N ALA A 32 -46.83 -2.69 3.74
CA ALA A 32 -47.88 -2.88 4.73
C ALA A 32 -48.05 -4.36 5.17
N ASN A 33 -47.68 -5.32 4.33
CA ASN A 33 -47.84 -6.76 4.62
C ASN A 33 -46.74 -7.27 5.56
N SER A 34 -45.49 -6.82 5.37
CA SER A 34 -44.32 -7.20 6.18
C SER A 34 -44.05 -6.25 7.34
N GLN A 35 -44.71 -5.09 7.39
CA GLN A 35 -44.47 -4.00 8.35
C GLN A 35 -43.00 -3.52 8.35
N LEU A 36 -42.36 -3.54 7.18
CA LEU A 36 -40.97 -3.13 6.99
C LEU A 36 -40.87 -1.84 6.21
N TYR A 37 -39.89 -1.00 6.56
CA TYR A 37 -39.49 0.18 5.82
C TYR A 37 -38.27 -0.14 4.98
N THR A 38 -38.37 -0.01 3.66
CA THR A 38 -37.18 0.00 2.79
C THR A 38 -36.53 1.36 2.88
N VAL A 39 -35.27 1.38 3.31
CA VAL A 39 -34.48 2.60 3.47
C VAL A 39 -33.19 2.51 2.67
N ILE A 40 -32.71 3.66 2.16
CA ILE A 40 -31.45 3.77 1.47
C ILE A 40 -30.44 4.53 2.33
N TYR A 41 -29.25 3.97 2.48
CA TYR A 41 -28.12 4.57 3.17
C TYR A 41 -27.33 5.50 2.22
N LYS A 42 -26.52 6.40 2.76
CA LYS A 42 -25.71 7.35 1.96
C LYS A 42 -24.71 6.68 0.99
N ASP A 43 -24.41 5.42 1.19
CA ASP A 43 -23.55 4.61 0.34
C ASP A 43 -24.30 3.88 -0.79
N GLY A 44 -25.61 4.12 -0.91
CA GLY A 44 -26.46 3.48 -1.89
C GLY A 44 -27.00 2.10 -1.48
N THR A 45 -26.70 1.64 -0.25
CA THR A 45 -27.21 0.34 0.24
C THR A 45 -28.68 0.45 0.63
N GLU A 46 -29.55 -0.38 0.06
CA GLU A 46 -30.93 -0.49 0.44
C GLU A 46 -31.13 -1.63 1.45
N LEU A 47 -31.88 -1.36 2.53
CA LEU A 47 -32.20 -2.36 3.56
C LEU A 47 -33.63 -2.21 4.02
N GLU A 48 -34.19 -3.33 4.47
CA GLU A 48 -35.50 -3.37 5.11
C GLU A 48 -35.34 -3.30 6.64
N LEU A 49 -35.98 -2.32 7.26
CA LEU A 49 -35.91 -2.07 8.69
C LEU A 49 -37.30 -2.12 9.32
N LYS A 50 -37.38 -2.65 10.54
CA LYS A 50 -38.58 -2.54 11.38
C LYS A 50 -38.68 -1.14 11.95
N GLU A 51 -39.90 -0.68 12.25
CA GLU A 51 -40.16 0.65 12.84
C GLU A 51 -39.33 0.91 14.11
N GLN A 52 -39.13 -0.12 14.94
CA GLN A 52 -38.30 -0.02 16.15
C GLN A 52 -36.83 0.26 15.88
N ASP A 53 -36.34 -0.04 14.69
CA ASP A 53 -34.97 0.19 14.25
C ASP A 53 -34.80 1.55 13.53
N ILE A 54 -35.88 2.34 13.47
CA ILE A 54 -35.89 3.69 12.89
C ILE A 54 -36.20 4.72 13.96
N LYS A 55 -35.50 5.85 13.98
CA LYS A 55 -35.69 6.98 14.87
C LYS A 55 -35.73 8.27 14.09
N SER A 56 -36.58 9.25 14.52
CA SER A 56 -36.56 10.57 13.90
C SER A 56 -35.20 11.26 14.15
N ALA A 57 -34.72 12.01 13.18
CA ALA A 57 -33.46 12.76 13.29
C ALA A 57 -33.49 13.77 14.43
N ALA A 58 -34.65 14.42 14.66
CA ALA A 58 -34.86 15.37 15.76
C ALA A 58 -34.81 14.72 17.17
N GLY A 59 -35.29 13.47 17.31
CA GLY A 59 -35.25 12.74 18.59
C GLY A 59 -33.86 12.22 18.97
N PHE A 60 -32.93 12.15 18.01
CA PHE A 60 -31.57 11.65 18.25
C PHE A 60 -30.63 12.73 18.82
N GLN A 61 -30.91 14.03 18.59
CA GLN A 61 -30.11 15.14 19.12
C GLN A 61 -30.46 15.52 20.57
N ALA A 62 -31.56 15.01 21.14
CA ALA A 62 -32.09 15.40 22.43
C ALA A 62 -31.70 14.47 23.60
N ARG A 63 -30.42 14.09 23.75
CA ARG A 63 -29.94 13.53 25.02
C ARG A 63 -29.12 14.56 25.79
N PRO A 64 -29.63 15.06 26.96
CA PRO A 64 -28.86 15.99 27.79
C PRO A 64 -27.66 15.28 28.42
N ARG A 65 -26.48 15.89 28.31
CA ARG A 65 -25.30 15.52 29.08
C ARG A 65 -25.58 15.68 30.56
N SER A 66 -25.68 14.62 31.33
CA SER A 66 -25.71 14.66 32.79
C SER A 66 -24.34 15.19 33.29
N ARG A 67 -24.39 16.40 33.87
CA ARG A 67 -23.29 16.98 34.62
C ARG A 67 -23.26 16.35 36.01
N SER A 68 -22.27 15.49 36.27
CA SER A 68 -21.89 15.20 37.66
C SER A 68 -20.95 16.31 38.14
N ARG A 69 -21.43 17.08 39.11
CA ARG A 69 -20.62 18.04 39.87
C ARG A 69 -19.85 17.27 40.95
N SER A 70 -18.54 17.35 40.93
CA SER A 70 -17.75 17.26 42.16
C SER A 70 -16.92 18.52 42.32
N ARG A 71 -17.11 19.16 43.47
CA ARG A 71 -16.43 20.37 43.92
C ARG A 71 -15.07 19.96 44.52
N SER A 72 -14.03 20.76 44.25
CA SER A 72 -13.03 21.20 45.24
C SER A 72 -12.10 22.28 44.66
N PRO A 73 -11.43 23.10 45.50
CA PRO A 73 -11.32 24.56 45.25
C PRO A 73 -9.93 25.05 44.85
N GLY A 74 -9.96 26.15 44.18
CA GLY A 74 -9.07 27.26 44.00
C GLY A 74 -7.55 27.20 44.07
N ARG A 75 -6.91 27.68 42.99
CA ARG A 75 -5.81 28.64 43.09
C ARG A 75 -5.66 29.46 41.79
N ARG A 76 -5.33 30.72 42.01
CA ARG A 76 -5.28 31.85 41.07
C ARG A 76 -4.06 31.91 40.16
N ARG A 77 -4.26 32.58 38.99
CA ARG A 77 -3.33 33.34 38.12
C ARG A 77 -2.30 32.51 37.31
N SER A 78 -2.21 32.69 35.99
CA SER A 78 -1.90 33.94 35.28
C SER A 78 -2.13 33.76 33.75
N ARG A 79 -2.34 34.89 33.07
CA ARG A 79 -2.48 35.04 31.62
C ARG A 79 -1.15 34.71 30.91
N SER A 80 -1.18 33.95 29.81
CA SER A 80 -0.31 34.21 28.68
C SER A 80 -0.90 33.67 27.37
N ARG A 81 -0.59 34.42 26.35
CA ARG A 81 -1.11 34.40 24.98
C ARG A 81 -0.84 33.07 24.25
N SER A 82 -1.78 32.69 23.40
CA SER A 82 -1.61 31.64 22.39
C SER A 82 -0.56 32.00 21.36
N PRO A 83 0.30 31.08 20.97
CA PRO A 83 1.05 31.18 19.73
C PRO A 83 0.42 30.35 18.63
N ALA A 84 0.71 30.80 17.43
CA ALA A 84 0.18 30.39 16.16
C ALA A 84 0.34 28.90 15.84
N ARG A 85 -0.64 28.46 15.09
CA ARG A 85 -0.74 27.19 14.36
C ARG A 85 0.49 26.95 13.50
N THR A 86 1.40 26.10 13.93
CA THR A 86 2.48 25.56 13.08
C THR A 86 1.94 24.38 12.28
N THR A 87 1.93 24.55 10.99
CA THR A 87 1.69 23.51 10.00
C THR A 87 2.79 22.47 10.05
N ARG A 88 2.43 21.21 10.28
CA ARG A 88 3.34 20.06 10.26
C ARG A 88 3.75 19.73 8.81
N PRO A 89 5.02 19.47 8.55
CA PRO A 89 5.46 18.94 7.26
C PRO A 89 5.14 17.44 7.15
N SER A 90 4.69 17.02 5.99
CA SER A 90 4.46 15.60 5.66
C SER A 90 5.72 15.00 5.02
N CYS A 91 6.25 13.93 5.60
CA CYS A 91 7.41 13.20 5.09
C CYS A 91 6.96 11.97 4.31
N THR A 92 7.49 11.71 3.14
CA THR A 92 6.84 10.71 2.30
C THR A 92 7.69 9.95 1.33
N ALA A 93 8.68 9.84 0.90
CA ALA A 93 9.09 9.07 -0.28
C ALA A 93 9.68 7.68 -0.03
N ALA A 94 10.28 7.46 1.11
CA ALA A 94 11.11 6.28 1.30
C ALA A 94 10.44 5.10 2.02
N ALA A 95 9.21 5.31 2.45
CA ALA A 95 8.48 4.32 3.22
C ALA A 95 7.90 3.18 2.41
N VAL A 96 7.89 3.36 1.14
CA VAL A 96 7.22 2.49 0.20
C VAL A 96 7.71 1.05 0.30
N ALA A 97 9.02 0.86 0.37
CA ALA A 97 9.60 -0.47 0.42
C ALA A 97 9.28 -1.25 1.71
N ALA A 98 9.31 -0.55 2.85
CA ALA A 98 9.05 -1.19 4.14
C ALA A 98 7.55 -1.43 4.41
N ALA A 99 6.70 -0.56 3.87
CA ALA A 99 5.26 -0.64 4.06
C ALA A 99 4.56 -1.58 3.07
N ALA A 100 5.16 -1.87 1.93
CA ALA A 100 4.65 -2.74 0.89
C ALA A 100 4.38 -4.19 1.34
N ILE A 101 5.09 -4.64 2.35
CA ILE A 101 4.98 -6.01 2.89
C ILE A 101 3.69 -6.22 3.71
N THR A 102 2.97 -5.16 4.04
CA THR A 102 1.86 -5.20 5.00
C THR A 102 0.47 -5.38 4.42
N GLU A 103 0.27 -5.17 3.12
CA GLU A 103 -1.03 -5.34 2.47
C GLU A 103 -1.01 -6.47 1.43
N SER A 104 -1.43 -7.66 1.82
CA SER A 104 -1.55 -8.81 0.91
C SER A 104 -2.95 -8.92 0.31
N ALA A 105 -3.02 -9.01 -1.01
CA ALA A 105 -4.24 -9.37 -1.74
C ALA A 105 -4.46 -10.89 -1.74
N PRO A 106 -5.70 -11.34 -1.98
CA PRO A 106 -5.97 -12.76 -2.12
C PRO A 106 -5.41 -13.29 -3.45
N PRO A 107 -4.74 -14.43 -3.47
CA PRO A 107 -4.43 -15.12 -4.71
C PRO A 107 -5.70 -15.73 -5.32
N SER A 108 -5.72 -15.76 -6.65
CA SER A 108 -6.76 -16.42 -7.43
C SER A 108 -6.78 -17.93 -7.15
N ARG A 109 -8.00 -18.46 -7.11
CA ARG A 109 -8.25 -19.90 -7.04
C ARG A 109 -7.53 -20.63 -8.16
N ARG A 110 -6.66 -21.57 -7.81
CA ARG A 110 -6.52 -22.86 -8.50
C ARG A 110 -5.79 -23.86 -7.60
N ASP A 111 -6.49 -24.97 -7.41
CA ASP A 111 -6.04 -26.32 -7.12
C ASP A 111 -5.26 -26.61 -5.84
N ALA A 112 -6.03 -27.03 -4.84
CA ALA A 112 -5.56 -27.96 -3.83
C ALA A 112 -6.47 -29.17 -3.82
N LYS A 113 -6.08 -30.23 -4.54
CA LYS A 113 -6.43 -31.60 -4.19
C LYS A 113 -5.17 -32.24 -3.62
N LEU A 114 -5.09 -32.27 -2.32
CA LEU A 114 -4.25 -33.24 -1.64
C LEU A 114 -5.12 -34.42 -1.25
N LYS A 115 -4.74 -35.57 -1.68
CA LYS A 115 -5.08 -36.83 -1.02
C LYS A 115 -3.81 -37.50 -0.52
N ASP A 116 -3.99 -37.93 0.66
CA ASP A 116 -3.18 -38.62 1.63
C ASP A 116 -2.64 -39.99 1.18
N SER A 117 -1.51 -40.33 1.75
CA SER A 117 -0.98 -41.60 2.21
C SER A 117 -0.47 -42.67 1.22
N SER A 118 0.72 -43.06 1.58
CA SER A 118 1.33 -44.39 1.66
C SER A 118 1.93 -45.06 0.42
N GLU A 119 3.21 -45.13 0.51
CA GLU A 119 4.11 -46.30 0.31
C GLU A 119 4.07 -47.16 -0.99
N VAL A 120 5.27 -47.20 -1.57
CA VAL A 120 6.06 -48.39 -1.99
C VAL A 120 5.98 -48.85 -3.44
N ARG A 121 7.21 -48.83 -4.01
CA ARG A 121 7.88 -49.69 -4.99
C ARG A 121 7.83 -49.37 -6.49
N LEU A 122 9.06 -49.15 -6.90
CA LEU A 122 9.72 -49.25 -8.22
C LEU A 122 9.32 -50.47 -9.06
N ILE A 123 9.28 -50.36 -10.41
CA ILE A 123 10.10 -50.98 -11.45
C ILE A 123 9.57 -50.55 -12.84
N PRO A 124 10.44 -50.27 -13.84
CA PRO A 124 10.09 -49.79 -15.17
C PRO A 124 10.22 -50.89 -16.26
N PRO A 125 10.41 -50.59 -17.54
CA PRO A 125 9.42 -50.24 -18.58
C PRO A 125 9.37 -51.30 -19.71
N GLU A 126 8.40 -51.22 -20.62
CA GLU A 126 8.55 -51.84 -21.93
C GLU A 126 7.75 -51.18 -23.05
N GLN A 127 8.40 -51.10 -24.17
CA GLN A 127 8.02 -50.58 -25.46
C GLN A 127 7.07 -51.52 -26.19
N THR A 128 6.25 -51.00 -27.12
CA THR A 128 6.08 -51.49 -28.53
C THR A 128 5.06 -50.60 -29.23
N LYS A 129 5.45 -49.87 -30.24
CA LYS A 129 5.42 -50.06 -31.71
C LYS A 129 4.04 -50.16 -32.35
N ALA A 130 3.72 -49.13 -33.12
CA ALA A 130 3.51 -49.03 -34.57
C ALA A 130 2.24 -49.63 -35.17
N SER A 131 1.57 -48.84 -35.97
CA SER A 131 1.24 -49.03 -37.41
C SER A 131 0.20 -48.02 -37.86
N GLU A 132 0.51 -47.03 -38.66
CA GLU A 132 0.25 -46.88 -40.10
C GLU A 132 -1.15 -47.30 -40.58
N ASN A 133 -1.96 -46.40 -41.17
CA ASN A 133 -2.06 -46.19 -42.61
C ASN A 133 -3.15 -45.20 -43.00
N ASN A 134 -2.83 -44.18 -43.73
CA ASN A 134 -3.14 -43.82 -45.12
C ASN A 134 -4.61 -43.63 -45.55
N GLY A 135 -4.76 -42.56 -46.30
CA GLY A 135 -5.70 -42.36 -47.40
C GLY A 135 -6.48 -41.03 -47.35
N SER A 136 -6.01 -39.98 -47.85
CA SER A 136 -6.00 -39.40 -49.21
C SER A 136 -7.37 -39.15 -49.81
N THR A 137 -7.63 -37.96 -50.16
CA THR A 137 -8.01 -37.23 -51.37
C THR A 137 -9.24 -36.37 -51.30
N LYS A 138 -9.03 -35.08 -51.48
CA LYS A 138 -9.31 -34.14 -52.59
C LYS A 138 -10.76 -33.67 -52.85
N HIS A 139 -10.78 -32.31 -53.00
CA HIS A 139 -11.62 -31.44 -53.89
C HIS A 139 -13.10 -31.31 -53.56
N GLY A 140 -13.69 -30.17 -53.64
CA GLY A 140 -13.51 -28.92 -54.33
C GLY A 140 -14.68 -27.99 -54.10
N LYS A 141 -14.40 -26.74 -54.19
CA LYS A 141 -15.07 -25.58 -54.79
C LYS A 141 -16.61 -25.39 -54.80
N GLN A 142 -16.91 -24.19 -54.39
CA GLN A 142 -17.74 -23.14 -55.05
C GLN A 142 -19.23 -23.10 -54.72
N GLU A 143 -19.56 -21.99 -54.21
CA GLU A 143 -20.29 -20.79 -54.71
C GLU A 143 -21.80 -20.77 -54.56
N ASP A 144 -22.21 -19.71 -53.91
CA ASP A 144 -23.26 -18.74 -54.28
C ASP A 144 -24.75 -18.94 -53.94
N ASN A 145 -25.23 -17.81 -53.40
CA ASN A 145 -26.55 -17.21 -53.60
C ASN A 145 -27.69 -17.43 -52.61
N GLU A 146 -27.95 -16.31 -51.93
CA GLU A 146 -29.29 -15.86 -51.51
C GLU A 146 -30.30 -15.86 -52.68
N PRO A 147 -31.64 -15.75 -52.53
CA PRO A 147 -32.37 -15.00 -51.51
C PRO A 147 -33.80 -15.48 -51.15
N ALA A 148 -34.34 -14.85 -50.13
CA ALA A 148 -35.73 -14.35 -49.98
C ALA A 148 -36.94 -15.24 -49.79
N ASN A 149 -37.68 -14.85 -48.78
CA ASN A 149 -39.12 -14.60 -48.71
C ASN A 149 -40.11 -15.63 -48.13
N LYS A 150 -40.79 -15.09 -47.12
CA LYS A 150 -42.25 -15.11 -46.83
C LYS A 150 -42.90 -16.35 -46.19
N VAL A 151 -43.51 -16.10 -45.08
CA VAL A 151 -44.93 -15.87 -44.74
C VAL A 151 -45.62 -16.98 -43.91
N ASN A 152 -46.24 -16.54 -42.82
CA ASN A 152 -47.47 -16.99 -42.13
C ASN A 152 -47.47 -18.35 -41.41
N GLU A 153 -48.19 -18.59 -40.37
CA GLU A 153 -49.35 -18.00 -39.68
C GLU A 153 -49.64 -18.76 -38.38
N LYS A 154 -50.17 -18.01 -37.39
CA LYS A 154 -51.21 -18.37 -36.39
C LYS A 154 -51.02 -19.51 -35.38
N SER A 155 -51.18 -19.23 -34.09
CA SER A 155 -52.46 -19.24 -33.37
C SER A 155 -52.30 -18.90 -31.88
N GLU A 156 -53.10 -17.94 -31.42
CA GLU A 156 -53.55 -17.72 -30.04
C GLU A 156 -54.57 -18.78 -29.59
N PRO A 157 -55.01 -18.88 -28.29
CA PRO A 157 -55.84 -17.84 -27.67
C PRO A 157 -55.77 -17.64 -26.14
N GLU A 158 -56.09 -16.41 -25.73
CA GLU A 158 -57.14 -15.92 -24.81
C GLU A 158 -57.14 -16.37 -23.34
N LYS A 159 -57.35 -15.58 -22.35
CA LYS A 159 -58.15 -14.44 -21.85
C LYS A 159 -57.90 -14.21 -20.36
N ASN A 160 -57.82 -13.04 -19.82
CA ASN A 160 -58.91 -12.35 -19.16
C ASN A 160 -58.57 -10.93 -18.70
N GLN A 161 -59.37 -10.02 -19.13
CA GLN A 161 -59.43 -8.61 -18.74
C GLN A 161 -60.22 -8.45 -17.44
N SER A 162 -59.85 -7.50 -16.63
CA SER A 162 -60.82 -6.75 -15.84
C SER A 162 -60.45 -5.28 -15.81
N ARG A 163 -61.30 -4.50 -16.42
CA ARG A 163 -61.31 -3.02 -16.44
C ARG A 163 -61.81 -2.47 -15.12
N TYR A 164 -61.14 -1.42 -14.61
CA TYR A 164 -61.83 -0.34 -13.89
C TYR A 164 -61.29 1.01 -14.33
N ASN A 165 -62.13 1.77 -15.01
CA ASN A 165 -62.02 3.20 -15.28
C ASN A 165 -62.41 3.97 -14.03
N LEU A 166 -61.59 4.93 -13.60
CA LEU A 166 -62.03 6.05 -12.78
C LEU A 166 -61.44 7.35 -13.32
N ARG A 167 -62.39 8.27 -13.50
CA ARG A 167 -62.31 9.60 -14.11
C ARG A 167 -61.18 10.46 -13.52
N ARG A 168 -60.39 10.99 -14.42
CA ARG A 168 -59.42 12.06 -14.22
C ARG A 168 -60.19 13.39 -14.08
N ARG A 169 -60.07 14.06 -12.94
CA ARG A 169 -60.31 15.50 -12.78
C ARG A 169 -58.99 16.22 -12.97
N LYS A 170 -58.98 17.17 -13.87
CA LYS A 170 -57.87 18.08 -14.13
C LYS A 170 -57.63 18.96 -12.93
N ASP A 171 -56.37 18.98 -12.47
CA ASP A 171 -55.74 20.15 -11.82
C ASP A 171 -54.42 20.38 -12.53
N ASP A 172 -54.37 21.45 -13.31
CA ASP A 172 -53.25 21.84 -14.20
C ASP A 172 -52.28 22.81 -13.48
N GLY A 173 -51.94 22.57 -12.22
CA GLY A 173 -51.04 23.47 -11.45
C GLY A 173 -49.73 22.86 -10.95
N ASP A 174 -49.77 21.63 -10.47
CA ASP A 174 -48.63 21.06 -9.71
C ASP A 174 -47.62 20.28 -10.58
N GLY A 175 -48.02 19.76 -11.72
CA GLY A 175 -47.13 18.94 -12.58
C GLY A 175 -45.97 19.71 -13.23
N LYS A 176 -46.04 21.05 -13.29
CA LYS A 176 -44.94 21.88 -13.83
C LYS A 176 -43.86 22.19 -12.80
N ALA A 177 -44.21 22.21 -11.51
CA ALA A 177 -43.25 22.45 -10.44
C ALA A 177 -42.43 21.19 -10.14
N GLU A 178 -43.06 20.00 -10.13
CA GLU A 178 -42.37 18.73 -9.94
C GLU A 178 -41.47 18.40 -11.12
N ALA A 179 -41.92 18.56 -12.37
CA ALA A 179 -41.08 18.32 -13.56
C ALA A 179 -39.91 19.33 -13.67
N LYS A 180 -40.02 20.50 -13.05
CA LYS A 180 -38.90 21.47 -12.98
C LYS A 180 -37.94 21.13 -11.86
N ALA A 181 -38.44 20.60 -10.73
CA ALA A 181 -37.59 20.10 -9.64
C ALA A 181 -36.81 18.86 -10.04
N GLU A 182 -37.45 17.86 -10.69
CA GLU A 182 -36.77 16.70 -11.23
C GLU A 182 -35.71 17.05 -12.28
N ARG A 183 -35.99 18.01 -13.16
CA ARG A 183 -34.98 18.49 -14.13
C ARG A 183 -33.83 19.24 -13.48
N LEU A 184 -34.06 19.96 -12.41
CA LEU A 184 -33.01 20.64 -11.64
C LEU A 184 -32.18 19.62 -10.85
N GLU A 185 -32.79 18.63 -10.22
CA GLU A 185 -32.06 17.54 -9.55
C GLU A 185 -31.30 16.67 -10.55
N GLU A 186 -31.87 16.37 -11.72
CA GLU A 186 -31.16 15.65 -12.79
C GLU A 186 -30.02 16.47 -13.40
N GLN A 187 -30.16 17.80 -13.45
CA GLN A 187 -29.12 18.71 -13.89
C GLN A 187 -28.03 18.91 -12.83
N GLU A 188 -28.39 19.00 -11.55
CA GLU A 188 -27.45 19.02 -10.43
C GLU A 188 -26.72 17.68 -10.29
N ALA A 189 -27.39 16.54 -10.46
CA ALA A 189 -26.77 15.21 -10.49
C ALA A 189 -25.83 15.05 -11.69
N LYS A 190 -26.19 15.58 -12.88
CA LYS A 190 -25.33 15.59 -14.07
C LYS A 190 -24.15 16.55 -13.91
N VAL A 191 -24.33 17.69 -13.25
CA VAL A 191 -23.24 18.65 -12.95
C VAL A 191 -22.34 18.09 -11.84
N ALA A 192 -22.89 17.42 -10.82
CA ALA A 192 -22.10 16.73 -9.79
C ALA A 192 -21.35 15.51 -10.35
N ALA A 193 -21.92 14.80 -11.33
CA ALA A 193 -21.25 13.71 -12.04
C ALA A 193 -20.23 14.20 -13.09
N ALA A 194 -20.37 15.44 -13.58
CA ALA A 194 -19.48 16.07 -14.55
C ALA A 194 -18.37 16.92 -13.90
N ALA A 195 -18.48 17.27 -12.62
CA ALA A 195 -17.39 17.89 -11.89
C ALA A 195 -16.30 16.82 -11.66
N PRO A 196 -15.07 17.01 -12.17
CA PRO A 196 -13.98 16.09 -11.83
C PRO A 196 -13.86 16.08 -10.31
N PRO A 197 -13.73 14.89 -9.66
CA PRO A 197 -13.58 14.82 -8.23
C PRO A 197 -12.45 15.76 -7.84
N SER A 198 -12.71 16.68 -6.92
CA SER A 198 -11.70 17.60 -6.41
C SER A 198 -10.63 16.74 -5.73
N VAL A 199 -9.57 16.42 -6.47
CA VAL A 199 -8.45 15.64 -5.98
C VAL A 199 -7.74 16.50 -4.95
N SER A 200 -7.88 16.16 -3.68
CA SER A 200 -7.08 16.77 -2.64
C SER A 200 -5.62 16.47 -2.93
N LEU A 201 -4.83 17.51 -3.18
CA LEU A 201 -3.41 17.35 -3.46
C LEU A 201 -2.70 16.94 -2.16
N ASP A 202 -2.04 15.78 -2.20
CA ASP A 202 -1.21 15.26 -1.12
C ASP A 202 0.07 16.12 -0.92
N PHE A 203 0.84 15.82 0.14
CA PHE A 203 2.17 16.36 0.38
C PHE A 203 2.30 17.88 0.50
N GLY A 204 1.21 18.56 0.88
CA GLY A 204 1.17 20.02 0.95
C GLY A 204 0.88 20.70 -0.38
N GLY A 205 0.37 19.93 -1.37
CA GLY A 205 -0.03 20.45 -2.66
C GLY A 205 1.13 20.99 -3.51
N LYS A 206 0.87 22.01 -4.31
CA LYS A 206 1.87 22.61 -5.20
C LYS A 206 3.11 23.16 -4.47
N PRO A 207 2.98 23.94 -3.38
CA PRO A 207 4.14 24.39 -2.60
C PRO A 207 4.91 23.22 -1.98
N GLY A 208 4.19 22.22 -1.50
CA GLY A 208 4.80 21.01 -0.93
C GLY A 208 5.65 20.26 -1.94
N ALA A 209 5.23 20.17 -3.21
CA ALA A 209 6.03 19.52 -4.25
C ALA A 209 7.40 20.18 -4.44
N TYR A 210 7.46 21.52 -4.50
CA TYR A 210 8.75 22.23 -4.58
C TYR A 210 9.60 21.99 -3.34
N PHE A 211 8.99 22.03 -2.15
CA PHE A 211 9.70 21.73 -0.92
C PHE A 211 10.33 20.33 -0.95
N TRP A 212 9.56 19.30 -1.32
CA TRP A 212 10.05 17.92 -1.32
C TRP A 212 11.07 17.64 -2.42
N LEU A 213 10.94 18.27 -3.59
CA LEU A 213 11.94 18.16 -4.67
C LEU A 213 13.31 18.66 -4.25
N LEU A 214 13.37 19.64 -3.35
CA LEU A 214 14.63 20.19 -2.83
C LEU A 214 15.06 19.48 -1.53
N PHE A 215 14.11 19.26 -0.62
CA PHE A 215 14.41 18.71 0.69
C PHE A 215 14.93 17.27 0.64
N LEU A 216 14.32 16.40 -0.16
CA LEU A 216 14.71 14.99 -0.19
C LEU A 216 16.17 14.77 -0.63
N PRO A 217 16.65 15.35 -1.75
CA PRO A 217 18.06 15.25 -2.14
C PRO A 217 18.99 15.91 -1.13
N ALA A 218 18.65 17.11 -0.64
CA ALA A 218 19.45 17.82 0.34
C ALA A 218 19.59 17.04 1.65
N TRP A 219 18.52 16.38 2.09
CA TRP A 219 18.53 15.56 3.29
C TRP A 219 19.39 14.30 3.15
N VAL A 220 19.29 13.57 2.03
CA VAL A 220 20.17 12.43 1.78
C VAL A 220 21.63 12.86 1.73
N LEU A 221 21.93 13.94 1.01
CA LEU A 221 23.27 14.50 0.93
C LEU A 221 23.80 14.87 2.33
N PHE A 222 23.00 15.55 3.14
CA PHE A 222 23.34 15.89 4.52
C PHE A 222 23.68 14.64 5.33
N LEU A 223 22.89 13.58 5.27
CA LEU A 223 23.13 12.34 6.01
C LEU A 223 24.40 11.63 5.54
N VAL A 224 24.63 11.57 4.22
CA VAL A 224 25.83 10.96 3.63
C VAL A 224 27.10 11.73 4.03
N LEU A 225 27.06 13.05 4.01
CA LEU A 225 28.18 13.88 4.46
C LEU A 225 28.44 13.71 5.95
N LYS A 226 27.37 13.61 6.76
CA LYS A 226 27.50 13.46 8.22
C LYS A 226 28.05 12.11 8.64
N VAL A 227 27.64 11.02 8.02
CA VAL A 227 28.11 9.69 8.41
C VAL A 227 29.60 9.49 8.15
N ASN A 228 30.16 10.23 7.19
CA ASN A 228 31.57 10.17 6.81
C ASN A 228 32.49 11.02 7.73
N GLN A 229 31.95 11.86 8.63
CA GLN A 229 32.73 12.70 9.52
C GLN A 229 33.27 11.94 10.73
N GLU A 230 34.35 12.45 11.32
CA GLU A 230 34.87 11.92 12.58
C GLU A 230 33.85 12.05 13.72
N ASP A 231 33.10 13.14 13.77
CA ASP A 231 31.94 13.32 14.66
C ASP A 231 30.65 13.40 13.83
N PRO A 232 29.87 12.31 13.78
CA PRO A 232 28.61 12.25 13.02
C PRO A 232 27.43 12.89 13.77
N SER A 233 27.68 13.78 14.73
CA SER A 233 26.64 14.49 15.47
C SER A 233 25.76 15.32 14.52
N LEU A 234 24.44 15.10 14.56
CA LEU A 234 23.49 15.89 13.80
C LEU A 234 23.37 17.34 14.29
N ALA A 235 23.89 17.65 15.49
CA ALA A 235 23.90 19.00 16.05
C ALA A 235 24.94 19.92 15.40
N ASN A 236 25.97 19.34 14.81
CA ASN A 236 27.03 20.10 14.14
C ASN A 236 26.58 20.49 12.73
N PHE A 237 25.97 21.67 12.60
CA PHE A 237 25.45 22.17 11.33
C PHE A 237 26.07 23.53 11.00
N PRO A 238 26.42 23.81 9.72
CA PRO A 238 26.37 22.91 8.55
C PRO A 238 27.53 21.88 8.58
N PRO A 239 27.37 20.72 7.85
CA PRO A 239 28.51 19.83 7.69
C PRO A 239 29.62 20.52 6.89
N PRO A 240 30.90 20.19 7.09
CA PRO A 240 31.96 20.66 6.22
C PRO A 240 31.68 20.22 4.81
N TRP A 241 31.69 21.21 3.89
CA TRP A 241 31.39 20.99 2.50
C TRP A 241 32.64 20.53 1.75
N PRO A 242 32.67 19.33 1.15
CA PRO A 242 33.83 18.88 0.41
C PRO A 242 33.99 19.66 -0.91
N PRO A 243 35.19 19.65 -1.54
CA PRO A 243 35.39 20.25 -2.84
C PRO A 243 34.38 19.71 -3.89
N LEU A 244 33.90 20.58 -4.79
CA LEU A 244 32.89 20.21 -5.79
C LEU A 244 33.32 19.03 -6.66
N GLU A 245 34.60 18.90 -6.94
CA GLU A 245 35.17 17.79 -7.72
C GLU A 245 34.93 16.43 -7.07
N SER A 246 34.84 16.39 -5.73
CA SER A 246 34.60 15.13 -4.98
C SER A 246 33.16 14.62 -5.03
N PHE A 247 32.23 15.37 -5.59
CA PHE A 247 30.84 14.91 -5.75
C PHE A 247 30.65 14.03 -6.99
N TRP A 248 31.56 14.10 -7.95
CA TRP A 248 31.43 13.43 -9.22
C TRP A 248 32.54 12.43 -9.51
N ASP A 249 32.14 11.26 -9.95
CA ASP A 249 33.04 10.24 -10.49
C ASP A 249 32.30 9.48 -11.61
N ALA A 250 32.87 9.47 -12.82
CA ALA A 250 32.30 8.78 -13.95
C ALA A 250 32.29 7.26 -13.75
N GLN A 251 33.25 6.71 -13.02
CA GLN A 251 33.30 5.29 -12.69
C GLN A 251 32.14 4.91 -11.75
N ALA A 252 31.83 5.75 -10.76
CA ALA A 252 30.70 5.56 -9.87
C ALA A 252 29.36 5.56 -10.64
N LEU A 253 29.20 6.48 -11.62
CA LEU A 253 28.03 6.44 -12.51
C LEU A 253 27.98 5.14 -13.32
N GLY A 254 29.12 4.70 -13.85
CA GLY A 254 29.24 3.44 -14.58
C GLY A 254 28.75 2.25 -13.73
N PHE A 255 29.17 2.17 -12.48
CA PHE A 255 28.72 1.12 -11.56
C PHE A 255 27.24 1.16 -11.28
N VAL A 256 26.65 2.34 -11.04
CA VAL A 256 25.21 2.48 -10.83
C VAL A 256 24.42 2.03 -12.06
N VAL A 257 24.84 2.46 -13.25
CA VAL A 257 24.17 2.07 -14.50
C VAL A 257 24.30 0.56 -14.75
N LEU A 258 25.50 -0.01 -14.60
CA LEU A 258 25.73 -1.46 -14.75
C LEU A 258 24.91 -2.26 -13.73
N TRP A 259 24.82 -1.80 -12.49
CA TRP A 259 23.98 -2.43 -11.47
C TRP A 259 22.50 -2.46 -11.88
N ILE A 260 21.97 -1.32 -12.33
CA ILE A 260 20.57 -1.23 -12.79
C ILE A 260 20.35 -2.16 -14.01
N LEU A 261 21.25 -2.14 -14.99
CA LEU A 261 21.16 -2.99 -16.19
C LEU A 261 21.22 -4.47 -15.82
N PHE A 262 22.06 -4.85 -14.87
CA PHE A 262 22.14 -6.22 -14.37
C PHE A 262 20.81 -6.64 -13.73
N GLN A 263 20.18 -5.79 -12.90
CA GLN A 263 18.87 -6.07 -12.32
C GLN A 263 17.76 -6.12 -13.39
N VAL A 264 17.82 -5.26 -14.43
CA VAL A 264 16.91 -5.34 -15.59
C VAL A 264 17.03 -6.70 -16.28
N LEU A 265 18.26 -7.16 -16.52
CA LEU A 265 18.49 -8.47 -17.13
C LEU A 265 17.87 -9.59 -16.30
N LEU A 266 18.08 -9.61 -14.98
CA LEU A 266 17.51 -10.61 -14.08
C LEU A 266 15.98 -10.57 -14.06
N TYR A 267 15.39 -9.37 -14.08
CA TYR A 267 13.93 -9.22 -14.13
C TYR A 267 13.31 -9.76 -15.42
N MET A 268 14.00 -9.61 -16.54
CA MET A 268 13.53 -10.07 -17.86
C MET A 268 13.61 -11.58 -18.03
N LEU A 269 14.39 -12.28 -17.21
CA LEU A 269 14.49 -13.74 -17.29
C LEU A 269 13.11 -14.38 -17.04
N PRO A 270 12.75 -15.43 -17.81
CA PRO A 270 11.45 -16.11 -17.69
C PRO A 270 11.35 -17.02 -16.46
N VAL A 271 11.94 -16.61 -15.34
CA VAL A 271 11.95 -17.31 -14.05
C VAL A 271 10.95 -16.67 -13.12
N GLY A 272 10.39 -17.44 -12.19
CA GLY A 272 9.42 -16.97 -11.20
C GLY A 272 7.98 -17.05 -11.69
N LYS A 273 7.06 -16.66 -10.79
CA LYS A 273 5.61 -16.72 -11.00
C LYS A 273 5.13 -15.45 -11.74
N LEU A 274 4.07 -15.58 -12.52
CA LEU A 274 3.31 -14.46 -13.05
C LEU A 274 2.13 -14.20 -12.10
N SER A 275 2.17 -13.09 -11.40
CA SER A 275 1.13 -12.66 -10.47
C SER A 275 0.26 -11.58 -11.08
N GLU A 276 -1.04 -11.59 -10.79
CA GLU A 276 -1.97 -10.59 -11.27
C GLU A 276 -2.10 -9.45 -10.25
N GLY A 277 -1.99 -8.24 -10.73
CA GLY A 277 -2.24 -7.04 -9.95
C GLY A 277 -3.73 -6.84 -9.64
N MET A 278 -4.05 -5.80 -8.91
CA MET A 278 -5.42 -5.38 -8.67
C MET A 278 -6.06 -4.87 -9.96
N PRO A 279 -7.40 -4.97 -10.11
CA PRO A 279 -8.07 -4.48 -11.30
C PRO A 279 -7.84 -2.98 -11.47
N LEU A 280 -7.49 -2.57 -12.68
CA LEU A 280 -7.47 -1.17 -13.11
C LEU A 280 -8.90 -0.63 -13.21
N ARG A 281 -9.06 0.65 -13.47
CA ARG A 281 -10.39 1.27 -13.73
C ARG A 281 -11.11 0.65 -14.93
N SER A 282 -10.36 0.17 -15.92
CA SER A 282 -10.88 -0.59 -17.06
C SER A 282 -11.39 -1.99 -16.70
N GLY A 283 -11.14 -2.48 -15.47
CA GLY A 283 -11.39 -3.86 -15.06
C GLY A 283 -10.26 -4.83 -15.43
N GLU A 284 -9.32 -4.42 -16.25
CA GLU A 284 -8.16 -5.22 -16.63
C GLU A 284 -7.21 -5.44 -15.45
N ARG A 285 -6.56 -6.63 -15.41
CA ARG A 285 -5.51 -6.96 -14.43
C ARG A 285 -4.16 -7.07 -15.11
N LEU A 286 -3.24 -6.24 -14.69
CA LEU A 286 -1.86 -6.30 -15.18
C LEU A 286 -1.13 -7.50 -14.60
N LYS A 287 -0.30 -8.14 -15.42
CA LYS A 287 0.54 -9.26 -14.99
C LYS A 287 1.93 -8.77 -14.64
N TYR A 288 2.47 -9.30 -13.54
CA TYR A 288 3.78 -8.97 -12.99
C TYR A 288 4.59 -10.24 -12.79
N ARG A 289 5.86 -10.19 -13.16
CA ARG A 289 6.78 -11.29 -12.89
C ARG A 289 7.41 -11.13 -11.52
N THR A 290 7.09 -12.03 -10.60
CA THR A 290 7.63 -12.05 -9.24
C THR A 290 8.85 -12.96 -9.19
N ASN A 291 10.03 -12.38 -9.41
CA ASN A 291 11.33 -13.05 -9.39
C ASN A 291 12.41 -12.28 -8.61
N GLY A 292 12.00 -11.36 -7.73
CA GLY A 292 12.91 -10.53 -6.95
C GLY A 292 13.80 -11.34 -6.01
N PHE A 293 13.27 -12.37 -5.36
CA PHE A 293 14.07 -13.25 -4.51
C PHE A 293 15.14 -14.02 -5.32
N PHE A 294 14.78 -14.52 -6.52
CA PHE A 294 15.74 -15.11 -7.44
C PHE A 294 16.83 -14.09 -7.84
N ALA A 295 16.44 -12.86 -8.18
CA ALA A 295 17.40 -11.81 -8.53
C ALA A 295 18.36 -11.51 -7.35
N MET A 296 17.87 -11.48 -6.11
CA MET A 296 18.71 -11.31 -4.92
C MET A 296 19.72 -12.43 -4.76
N VAL A 297 19.29 -13.69 -4.90
CA VAL A 297 20.20 -14.85 -4.77
C VAL A 297 21.28 -14.84 -5.87
N VAL A 298 20.89 -14.62 -7.13
CA VAL A 298 21.85 -14.53 -8.25
C VAL A 298 22.82 -13.36 -8.05
N SER A 299 22.32 -12.21 -7.58
CA SER A 299 23.19 -11.06 -7.26
C SER A 299 24.19 -11.40 -6.17
N GLY A 300 23.76 -12.08 -5.10
CA GLY A 300 24.65 -12.54 -4.02
C GLY A 300 25.73 -13.50 -4.52
N VAL A 301 25.38 -14.47 -5.37
CA VAL A 301 26.35 -15.40 -5.98
C VAL A 301 27.34 -14.65 -6.89
N ALA A 302 26.85 -13.71 -7.72
CA ALA A 302 27.71 -12.91 -8.60
C ALA A 302 28.69 -12.05 -7.81
N VAL A 303 28.23 -11.43 -6.70
CA VAL A 303 29.08 -10.64 -5.80
C VAL A 303 30.12 -11.52 -5.11
N ALA A 304 29.73 -12.70 -4.60
CA ALA A 304 30.67 -13.63 -3.97
C ALA A 304 31.74 -14.11 -4.97
N ALA A 305 31.35 -14.42 -6.21
CA ALA A 305 32.29 -14.79 -7.26
C ALA A 305 33.26 -13.65 -7.62
N ALA A 306 32.74 -12.40 -7.69
CA ALA A 306 33.58 -11.23 -7.95
C ALA A 306 34.63 -11.02 -6.84
N VAL A 307 34.25 -11.17 -5.57
CA VAL A 307 35.18 -11.08 -4.42
C VAL A 307 36.24 -12.19 -4.50
N GLN A 308 35.86 -13.42 -4.82
CA GLN A 308 36.81 -14.52 -5.00
C GLN A 308 37.80 -14.28 -6.14
N GLN A 309 37.40 -13.52 -7.16
CA GLN A 309 38.27 -13.12 -8.27
C GLN A 309 39.10 -11.85 -7.96
N GLY A 310 39.04 -11.35 -6.72
CA GLY A 310 39.85 -10.21 -6.26
C GLY A 310 39.19 -8.85 -6.46
N ALA A 311 37.89 -8.78 -6.76
CA ALA A 311 37.19 -7.48 -6.81
C ALA A 311 37.14 -6.81 -5.43
N ASP A 312 37.63 -5.58 -5.35
CA ASP A 312 37.61 -4.79 -4.11
C ASP A 312 36.28 -4.04 -3.96
N LEU A 313 35.35 -4.61 -3.21
CA LEU A 313 34.05 -3.99 -2.91
C LEU A 313 34.15 -2.83 -1.92
N THR A 314 35.32 -2.60 -1.28
CA THR A 314 35.50 -1.43 -0.40
C THR A 314 35.45 -0.11 -1.18
N TYR A 315 35.51 -0.17 -2.52
CA TYR A 315 35.20 0.92 -3.42
C TYR A 315 33.84 1.59 -3.08
N ILE A 316 32.83 0.78 -2.75
CA ILE A 316 31.48 1.29 -2.40
C ILE A 316 31.54 2.21 -1.15
N HIS A 317 32.37 1.87 -0.17
CA HIS A 317 32.54 2.70 1.02
C HIS A 317 33.32 4.00 0.68
N SER A 318 34.42 3.93 -0.05
CA SER A 318 35.26 5.07 -0.38
C SER A 318 34.58 6.06 -1.35
N HIS A 319 33.68 5.57 -2.22
CA HIS A 319 32.95 6.38 -3.21
C HIS A 319 31.44 6.48 -2.89
N PHE A 320 31.08 6.38 -1.60
CA PHE A 320 29.68 6.35 -1.17
C PHE A 320 28.92 7.62 -1.57
N LEU A 321 29.56 8.80 -1.45
CA LEU A 321 29.01 10.09 -1.89
C LEU A 321 28.79 10.12 -3.40
N GLN A 322 29.79 9.73 -4.20
CA GLN A 322 29.74 9.72 -5.65
C GLN A 322 28.67 8.76 -6.19
N LEU A 323 28.55 7.59 -5.55
CA LEU A 323 27.48 6.62 -5.87
C LEU A 323 26.09 7.18 -5.56
N ALA A 324 25.92 7.89 -4.43
CA ALA A 324 24.66 8.52 -4.08
C ALA A 324 24.29 9.64 -5.08
N VAL A 325 25.27 10.48 -5.46
CA VAL A 325 25.06 11.54 -6.46
C VAL A 325 24.75 10.95 -7.86
N SER A 326 25.45 9.89 -8.25
CA SER A 326 25.18 9.18 -9.51
C SER A 326 23.78 8.58 -9.55
N SER A 327 23.36 7.96 -8.44
CA SER A 327 22.00 7.40 -8.30
C SER A 327 20.93 8.50 -8.32
N PHE A 328 21.21 9.66 -7.71
CA PHE A 328 20.35 10.83 -7.79
C PHE A 328 20.19 11.32 -9.25
N LEU A 329 21.29 11.44 -9.99
CA LEU A 329 21.25 11.82 -11.40
C LEU A 329 20.38 10.84 -12.21
N VAL A 330 20.59 9.53 -12.02
CA VAL A 330 19.78 8.50 -12.70
C VAL A 330 18.30 8.63 -12.33
N SER A 331 17.97 8.89 -11.06
CA SER A 331 16.58 9.08 -10.62
C SER A 331 15.91 10.31 -11.26
N VAL A 332 16.65 11.40 -11.43
CA VAL A 332 16.17 12.61 -12.11
C VAL A 332 15.96 12.36 -13.61
N LEU A 333 16.91 11.67 -14.26
CA LEU A 333 16.77 11.31 -15.67
C LEU A 333 15.57 10.37 -15.90
N LEU A 334 15.41 9.36 -15.05
CA LEU A 334 14.25 8.45 -15.11
C LEU A 334 12.94 9.23 -14.90
N SER A 335 12.88 10.09 -13.89
CA SER A 335 11.69 10.89 -13.60
C SER A 335 11.32 11.84 -14.73
N SER A 336 12.33 12.44 -15.36
CA SER A 336 12.16 13.31 -16.54
C SER A 336 11.63 12.52 -17.74
N PHE A 337 12.19 11.33 -17.98
CA PHE A 337 11.69 10.42 -19.01
C PHE A 337 10.23 10.03 -18.76
N LEU A 338 9.87 9.64 -17.53
CA LEU A 338 8.52 9.27 -17.14
C LEU A 338 7.54 10.43 -17.33
N TYR A 339 7.94 11.65 -16.93
CA TYR A 339 7.11 12.83 -17.08
C TYR A 339 6.83 13.15 -18.56
N VAL A 340 7.87 13.17 -19.40
CA VAL A 340 7.72 13.42 -20.86
C VAL A 340 6.89 12.33 -21.52
N ARG A 341 7.16 11.07 -21.20
CA ARG A 341 6.42 9.93 -21.71
C ARG A 341 4.93 10.00 -21.36
N SER A 342 4.59 10.38 -20.14
CA SER A 342 3.21 10.46 -19.64
C SER A 342 2.33 11.44 -20.43
N GLY A 343 2.93 12.36 -21.19
CA GLY A 343 2.21 13.25 -22.11
C GLY A 343 1.51 12.52 -23.26
N ARG A 344 1.92 11.27 -23.56
CA ARG A 344 1.32 10.40 -24.58
C ARG A 344 0.44 9.30 -24.00
N ALA A 345 0.34 9.20 -22.66
CA ALA A 345 -0.43 8.17 -22.01
C ALA A 345 -1.94 8.46 -22.12
N ALA A 346 -2.74 7.39 -22.27
CA ALA A 346 -4.20 7.52 -22.27
C ALA A 346 -4.69 7.96 -20.87
N ALA A 347 -5.81 8.67 -20.81
CA ALA A 347 -6.36 9.19 -19.57
C ALA A 347 -6.62 8.09 -18.51
N GLU A 348 -6.94 6.88 -18.94
CA GLU A 348 -7.18 5.71 -18.08
C GLU A 348 -5.89 5.19 -17.41
N GLN A 349 -4.73 5.45 -18.02
CA GLN A 349 -3.41 5.05 -17.51
C GLN A 349 -2.85 6.06 -16.51
N LEU A 350 -3.46 7.24 -16.40
CA LEU A 350 -3.00 8.28 -15.50
C LEU A 350 -3.47 8.04 -14.07
N ALA A 351 -2.58 8.27 -13.10
CA ALA A 351 -2.91 8.28 -11.69
C ALA A 351 -3.80 9.49 -11.35
N LEU A 352 -4.84 9.27 -10.54
CA LEU A 352 -5.76 10.34 -10.14
C LEU A 352 -5.04 11.50 -9.44
N GLY A 353 -4.12 11.16 -8.53
CA GLY A 353 -3.37 12.14 -7.74
C GLY A 353 -2.19 12.78 -8.46
N GLY A 354 -1.83 12.33 -9.68
CA GLY A 354 -0.64 12.79 -10.40
C GLY A 354 -0.93 13.65 -11.63
N SER A 355 -2.17 14.07 -11.84
CA SER A 355 -2.61 14.86 -13.00
C SER A 355 -3.27 16.17 -12.55
N SER A 356 -2.53 16.98 -11.79
CA SER A 356 -3.02 18.24 -11.22
C SER A 356 -2.97 19.41 -12.22
N GLY A 357 -2.32 19.22 -13.36
CA GLY A 357 -2.03 20.27 -14.34
C GLY A 357 -0.88 21.22 -13.92
N HIS A 358 -0.17 20.90 -12.84
CA HIS A 358 0.97 21.67 -12.38
C HIS A 358 2.27 20.88 -12.53
N VAL A 359 3.19 21.37 -13.34
CA VAL A 359 4.42 20.66 -13.77
C VAL A 359 5.20 20.07 -12.60
N ALA A 360 5.55 20.89 -11.59
CA ALA A 360 6.37 20.42 -10.47
C ALA A 360 5.66 19.38 -9.62
N TYR A 361 4.34 19.51 -9.39
CA TYR A 361 3.57 18.54 -8.63
C TYR A 361 3.43 17.22 -9.39
N ASP A 362 3.10 17.30 -10.68
CA ASP A 362 2.92 16.13 -11.55
C ASP A 362 4.25 15.41 -11.81
N PHE A 363 5.36 16.14 -11.89
CA PHE A 363 6.71 15.57 -11.94
C PHE A 363 7.07 14.84 -10.65
N PHE A 364 6.78 15.46 -9.49
CA PHE A 364 7.04 14.88 -8.16
C PHE A 364 6.22 13.64 -7.93
N LYS A 365 4.89 13.72 -8.07
CA LYS A 365 3.95 12.63 -7.76
C LYS A 365 3.94 11.53 -8.82
N GLY A 366 4.22 11.88 -10.09
CA GLY A 366 4.12 10.96 -11.22
C GLY A 366 2.72 10.94 -11.83
N ARG A 367 2.65 11.04 -13.16
CA ARG A 367 1.37 11.10 -13.89
C ARG A 367 0.86 9.73 -14.29
N GLU A 368 1.72 8.84 -14.79
CA GLU A 368 1.35 7.50 -15.22
C GLU A 368 1.34 6.53 -14.03
N LEU A 369 0.26 5.76 -13.87
CA LEU A 369 0.09 4.86 -12.73
C LEU A 369 1.04 3.67 -12.80
N ASN A 370 1.09 2.99 -13.97
CA ASN A 370 1.92 1.80 -14.18
C ASN A 370 2.66 1.93 -15.52
N PRO A 371 3.73 2.75 -15.59
CA PRO A 371 4.47 2.94 -16.84
C PRO A 371 5.17 1.65 -17.26
N ARG A 372 4.87 1.17 -18.48
CA ARG A 372 5.38 -0.10 -19.01
C ARG A 372 6.05 0.06 -20.36
N ILE A 373 7.10 -0.69 -20.58
CA ILE A 373 7.71 -0.94 -21.88
C ILE A 373 7.42 -2.40 -22.23
N LYS A 374 6.37 -2.65 -23.03
CA LYS A 374 5.83 -3.99 -23.29
C LYS A 374 5.42 -4.68 -21.97
N TYR A 375 6.12 -5.74 -21.56
CA TYR A 375 5.87 -6.48 -20.33
C TYR A 375 6.66 -5.98 -19.12
N PHE A 376 7.60 -5.05 -19.33
CA PHE A 376 8.45 -4.50 -18.30
C PHE A 376 7.73 -3.34 -17.61
N ASP A 377 7.34 -3.54 -16.35
CA ASP A 377 6.77 -2.49 -15.50
C ASP A 377 7.90 -1.75 -14.78
N LEU A 378 8.04 -0.44 -15.10
CA LEU A 378 9.15 0.37 -14.59
C LEU A 378 9.00 0.64 -13.09
N LYS A 379 7.78 0.88 -12.60
CA LYS A 379 7.53 1.15 -11.18
C LYS A 379 7.80 -0.08 -10.33
N PHE A 380 7.17 -1.21 -10.66
CA PHE A 380 7.36 -2.47 -9.94
C PHE A 380 8.83 -2.94 -9.95
N PHE A 381 9.53 -2.72 -11.05
CA PHE A 381 10.96 -3.03 -11.15
C PHE A 381 11.79 -2.19 -10.20
N CYS A 382 11.64 -0.86 -10.22
CA CYS A 382 12.42 0.03 -9.36
C CYS A 382 12.15 -0.23 -7.88
N GLU A 383 10.88 -0.42 -7.52
CA GLU A 383 10.45 -0.61 -6.15
C GLU A 383 10.99 -1.90 -5.52
N MET A 384 11.11 -2.98 -6.30
CA MET A 384 11.43 -4.31 -5.74
C MET A 384 12.86 -4.77 -5.96
N ARG A 385 13.68 -4.13 -6.81
CA ARG A 385 14.97 -4.72 -7.18
C ARG A 385 16.18 -3.82 -6.93
N PRO A 386 16.43 -2.76 -7.70
CA PRO A 386 17.73 -2.10 -7.64
C PRO A 386 18.05 -1.54 -6.27
N GLY A 387 17.07 -0.89 -5.61
CA GLY A 387 17.28 -0.30 -4.28
C GLY A 387 17.33 -1.31 -3.15
N LEU A 388 16.40 -2.28 -3.10
CA LEU A 388 16.35 -3.28 -2.03
C LEU A 388 17.54 -4.23 -2.06
N ILE A 389 17.87 -4.77 -3.25
CA ILE A 389 19.03 -5.66 -3.40
C ILE A 389 20.32 -4.86 -3.25
N GLY A 390 20.35 -3.62 -3.76
CA GLY A 390 21.46 -2.69 -3.58
C GLY A 390 21.74 -2.35 -2.11
N TRP A 391 20.70 -2.20 -1.30
CA TRP A 391 20.83 -2.04 0.16
C TRP A 391 21.62 -3.19 0.79
N CYS A 392 21.28 -4.45 0.44
CA CYS A 392 22.02 -5.62 0.94
C CYS A 392 23.46 -5.64 0.43
N LEU A 393 23.70 -5.32 -0.85
CA LEU A 393 25.04 -5.24 -1.44
C LEU A 393 25.91 -4.19 -0.75
N ILE A 394 25.37 -2.99 -0.55
CA ILE A 394 26.10 -1.91 0.15
C ILE A 394 26.45 -2.33 1.57
N ASN A 395 25.49 -2.91 2.32
CA ASN A 395 25.76 -3.41 3.67
C ASN A 395 26.88 -4.46 3.70
N PHE A 396 26.88 -5.38 2.75
CA PHE A 396 27.96 -6.38 2.65
C PHE A 396 29.31 -5.73 2.34
N ALA A 397 29.34 -4.78 1.41
CA ALA A 397 30.55 -4.02 1.10
C ALA A 397 31.08 -3.21 2.30
N LEU A 398 30.17 -2.65 3.11
CA LEU A 398 30.51 -1.96 4.35
C LEU A 398 31.08 -2.91 5.42
N ALA A 399 30.60 -4.16 5.48
CA ALA A 399 31.21 -5.16 6.35
C ALA A 399 32.66 -5.49 5.94
N LEU A 400 32.94 -5.61 4.63
CA LEU A 400 34.30 -5.78 4.14
C LEU A 400 35.17 -4.53 4.40
N ALA A 401 34.59 -3.33 4.29
CA ALA A 401 35.28 -2.09 4.59
C ALA A 401 35.62 -1.98 6.09
N GLU A 402 34.73 -2.44 6.99
CA GLU A 402 35.03 -2.52 8.43
C GLU A 402 36.23 -3.43 8.68
N MET A 403 36.23 -4.65 8.13
CA MET A 403 37.34 -5.60 8.28
C MET A 403 38.66 -4.99 7.82
N LYS A 404 38.69 -4.39 6.63
CA LYS A 404 39.89 -3.76 6.06
C LYS A 404 40.36 -2.56 6.90
N ARG A 405 39.44 -1.72 7.38
CA ARG A 405 39.78 -0.50 8.15
C ARG A 405 40.26 -0.81 9.57
N GLN A 406 39.65 -1.82 10.21
CA GLN A 406 39.91 -2.20 11.59
C GLN A 406 40.96 -3.32 11.71
N GLY A 407 41.44 -3.88 10.58
CA GLY A 407 42.38 -5.00 10.58
C GLY A 407 41.77 -6.29 11.15
N LEU A 408 40.48 -6.52 10.95
CA LEU A 408 39.76 -7.67 11.50
C LEU A 408 39.76 -8.84 10.50
N GLU A 409 39.84 -10.07 11.00
CA GLU A 409 39.67 -11.29 10.19
C GLU A 409 38.19 -11.57 9.86
N ALA A 410 37.25 -11.07 10.67
CA ALA A 410 35.81 -11.18 10.48
C ALA A 410 35.11 -9.89 10.90
N PRO A 411 33.92 -9.57 10.36
CA PRO A 411 33.16 -8.41 10.76
C PRO A 411 32.80 -8.45 12.26
N SER A 412 32.68 -7.28 12.90
CA SER A 412 32.23 -7.20 14.28
C SER A 412 30.85 -7.79 14.48
N HIS A 413 30.51 -8.26 15.68
CA HIS A 413 29.19 -8.78 16.00
C HIS A 413 28.08 -7.76 15.71
N ALA A 414 28.35 -6.47 15.95
CA ALA A 414 27.41 -5.40 15.66
C ALA A 414 27.13 -5.30 14.15
N MET A 415 28.18 -5.33 13.33
CA MET A 415 28.08 -5.32 11.86
C MET A 415 27.34 -6.56 11.33
N ILE A 416 27.65 -7.74 11.87
CA ILE A 416 26.97 -8.99 11.50
C ILE A 416 25.47 -8.89 11.80
N LEU A 417 25.06 -8.40 12.98
CA LEU A 417 23.66 -8.26 13.35
C LEU A 417 22.92 -7.30 12.40
N VAL A 418 23.49 -6.13 12.13
CA VAL A 418 22.89 -5.15 11.21
C VAL A 418 22.68 -5.77 9.82
N ASN A 419 23.74 -6.39 9.27
CA ASN A 419 23.66 -7.02 7.95
C ASN A 419 22.61 -8.15 7.91
N LEU A 420 22.65 -9.08 8.86
CA LEU A 420 21.73 -10.21 8.86
C LEU A 420 20.27 -9.80 9.09
N PHE A 421 20.02 -8.81 9.95
CA PHE A 421 18.66 -8.36 10.24
C PHE A 421 18.03 -7.62 9.07
N GLN A 422 18.81 -6.81 8.37
CA GLN A 422 18.35 -6.09 7.19
C GLN A 422 18.24 -7.02 5.98
N LEU A 423 19.19 -7.96 5.82
CA LEU A 423 19.11 -9.01 4.79
C LEU A 423 17.85 -9.89 4.97
N LEU A 424 17.55 -10.33 6.20
CA LEU A 424 16.33 -11.10 6.50
C LEU A 424 15.07 -10.32 6.14
N TYR A 425 15.06 -9.01 6.41
CA TYR A 425 13.94 -8.13 6.10
C TYR A 425 13.71 -8.01 4.59
N VAL A 426 14.78 -7.75 3.83
CA VAL A 426 14.70 -7.66 2.36
C VAL A 426 14.36 -9.02 1.74
N ALA A 427 14.97 -10.10 2.22
CA ALA A 427 14.69 -11.45 1.74
C ALA A 427 13.22 -11.84 1.95
N ASP A 428 12.64 -11.53 3.13
CA ASP A 428 11.23 -11.75 3.39
C ASP A 428 10.32 -10.94 2.46
N GLY A 429 10.67 -9.67 2.20
CA GLY A 429 9.95 -8.82 1.26
C GLY A 429 9.95 -9.36 -0.16
N LEU A 430 11.11 -9.77 -0.65
CA LEU A 430 11.27 -10.33 -2.00
C LEU A 430 10.67 -11.74 -2.13
N TRP A 431 10.66 -12.53 -1.06
CA TRP A 431 9.96 -13.82 -1.03
C TRP A 431 8.44 -13.67 -1.13
N ASN A 432 7.90 -12.62 -0.52
CA ASN A 432 6.47 -12.30 -0.54
C ASN A 432 6.16 -11.15 -1.52
N GLU A 433 6.90 -11.03 -2.61
CA GLU A 433 6.85 -9.93 -3.59
C GLU A 433 5.43 -9.61 -4.11
N GLU A 434 4.54 -10.61 -4.14
CA GLU A 434 3.14 -10.40 -4.55
C GLU A 434 2.37 -9.43 -3.65
N ALA A 435 2.78 -9.30 -2.39
CA ALA A 435 2.08 -8.45 -1.43
C ALA A 435 2.11 -6.97 -1.83
N ILE A 436 3.17 -6.53 -2.52
CA ILE A 436 3.31 -5.14 -2.97
C ILE A 436 2.25 -4.73 -3.99
N LEU A 437 1.74 -5.69 -4.79
CA LEU A 437 0.73 -5.44 -5.82
C LEU A 437 -0.60 -4.91 -5.26
N THR A 438 -0.75 -4.88 -3.94
CA THR A 438 -1.94 -4.40 -3.23
C THR A 438 -1.71 -3.16 -2.41
N THR A 439 -0.50 -2.61 -2.45
CA THR A 439 -0.14 -1.37 -1.74
C THR A 439 -0.71 -0.16 -2.46
N MET A 440 -0.84 0.93 -1.71
CA MET A 440 -1.31 2.20 -2.26
C MET A 440 -0.38 2.71 -3.37
N ASP A 441 0.90 2.47 -3.22
CA ASP A 441 1.94 2.92 -4.13
C ASP A 441 1.77 2.28 -5.51
N LEU A 442 1.51 0.97 -5.57
CA LEU A 442 1.23 0.27 -6.84
C LEU A 442 -0.16 0.57 -7.40
N MET A 443 -1.17 0.78 -6.53
CA MET A 443 -2.57 0.89 -6.94
C MET A 443 -3.04 2.32 -7.23
N HIS A 444 -2.44 3.33 -6.59
CA HIS A 444 -2.97 4.69 -6.59
C HIS A 444 -1.95 5.76 -6.95
N ASP A 445 -0.68 5.59 -6.55
CA ASP A 445 0.34 6.59 -6.78
C ASP A 445 0.97 6.46 -8.17
N GLY A 446 1.15 7.60 -8.86
CA GLY A 446 1.87 7.64 -10.12
C GLY A 446 3.37 7.39 -9.91
N PHE A 447 4.07 6.93 -10.95
CA PHE A 447 5.51 6.75 -10.89
C PHE A 447 6.21 8.02 -11.37
N GLY A 448 6.67 8.83 -10.44
CA GLY A 448 7.39 10.10 -10.64
C GLY A 448 8.64 10.19 -9.77
N PHE A 449 9.14 11.40 -9.57
CA PHE A 449 10.37 11.65 -8.82
C PHE A 449 10.30 11.10 -7.38
N MET A 450 9.16 11.22 -6.71
CA MET A 450 9.00 10.76 -5.33
C MET A 450 9.37 9.28 -5.17
N LEU A 451 8.81 8.41 -6.01
CA LEU A 451 9.08 6.97 -5.96
C LEU A 451 10.42 6.62 -6.59
N ALA A 452 10.76 7.19 -7.76
CA ALA A 452 12.04 6.91 -8.41
C ALA A 452 13.25 7.30 -7.53
N PHE A 453 13.18 8.45 -6.86
CA PHE A 453 14.19 8.87 -5.88
C PHE A 453 14.16 7.98 -4.64
N GLY A 454 12.97 7.62 -4.15
CA GLY A 454 12.78 6.69 -3.04
C GLY A 454 13.50 5.38 -3.28
N ASP A 455 13.25 4.76 -4.41
CA ASP A 455 13.74 3.44 -4.75
C ASP A 455 15.24 3.41 -5.07
N LEU A 456 15.74 4.43 -5.77
CA LEU A 456 17.11 4.42 -6.30
C LEU A 456 18.13 5.14 -5.40
N VAL A 457 17.68 6.05 -4.53
CA VAL A 457 18.57 6.88 -3.70
C VAL A 457 18.28 6.71 -2.22
N TRP A 458 17.03 6.98 -1.81
CA TRP A 458 16.70 6.98 -0.39
C TRP A 458 16.92 5.62 0.25
N VAL A 459 16.36 4.54 -0.30
CA VAL A 459 16.49 3.20 0.24
C VAL A 459 17.97 2.76 0.31
N PRO A 460 18.74 2.72 -0.77
CA PRO A 460 20.09 2.16 -0.72
C PRO A 460 21.07 2.99 0.10
N PHE A 461 20.91 4.32 0.18
CA PHE A 461 21.90 5.18 0.85
C PHE A 461 21.53 5.62 2.27
N THR A 462 20.24 5.64 2.63
CA THR A 462 19.85 6.02 3.99
C THR A 462 19.59 4.83 4.90
N TYR A 463 19.20 3.68 4.36
CA TYR A 463 18.96 2.48 5.17
C TYR A 463 20.25 1.74 5.51
N THR A 464 21.36 2.08 4.87
CA THR A 464 22.70 1.53 5.13
C THR A 464 23.51 2.35 6.14
N LEU A 465 22.96 3.44 6.68
CA LEU A 465 23.67 4.33 7.58
C LEU A 465 24.16 3.67 8.86
N GLN A 466 23.46 2.65 9.39
CA GLN A 466 23.91 1.87 10.55
C GLN A 466 25.20 1.10 10.22
N ALA A 467 25.20 0.39 9.10
CA ALA A 467 26.40 -0.34 8.66
C ALA A 467 27.56 0.63 8.36
N TYR A 468 27.28 1.74 7.68
CA TYR A 468 28.31 2.74 7.40
C TYR A 468 28.91 3.34 8.69
N TYR A 469 28.07 3.65 9.67
CA TYR A 469 28.49 4.16 10.97
C TYR A 469 29.45 3.20 11.68
N LEU A 470 29.16 1.89 11.65
CA LEU A 470 29.96 0.86 12.30
C LEU A 470 31.35 0.68 11.66
N VAL A 471 31.54 0.99 10.38
CA VAL A 471 32.85 0.87 9.71
C VAL A 471 33.94 1.60 10.47
N SER A 472 33.65 2.78 11.01
CA SER A 472 34.61 3.61 11.72
C SER A 472 34.46 3.55 13.24
N ARG A 473 33.37 3.01 13.75
CA ARG A 473 32.97 3.07 15.17
C ARG A 473 32.42 1.72 15.64
N PRO A 474 33.31 0.72 15.74
CA PRO A 474 32.89 -0.59 16.20
C PRO A 474 32.35 -0.49 17.63
N THR A 475 31.19 -1.07 17.86
CA THR A 475 30.53 -1.08 19.18
C THR A 475 30.71 -2.48 19.78
N PRO A 476 31.44 -2.63 20.89
CA PRO A 476 31.56 -3.91 21.56
C PRO A 476 30.22 -4.28 22.20
N LEU A 477 29.71 -5.47 21.86
CA LEU A 477 28.47 -6.00 22.40
C LEU A 477 28.77 -7.16 23.35
N SER A 478 28.25 -7.09 24.58
CA SER A 478 28.35 -8.21 25.50
C SER A 478 27.43 -9.38 25.06
N PRO A 479 27.74 -10.63 25.39
CA PRO A 479 26.90 -11.77 25.03
C PRO A 479 25.43 -11.63 25.48
N PRO A 480 25.11 -11.11 26.67
CA PRO A 480 23.71 -10.85 27.03
C PRO A 480 23.02 -9.80 26.13
N ALA A 481 23.74 -8.74 25.74
CA ALA A 481 23.20 -7.72 24.84
C ALA A 481 22.93 -8.31 23.45
N LEU A 482 23.85 -9.13 22.90
CA LEU A 482 23.65 -9.86 21.67
C LEU A 482 22.37 -10.71 21.72
N ALA A 483 22.23 -11.54 22.78
CA ALA A 483 21.07 -12.40 22.95
C ALA A 483 19.75 -11.59 23.04
N ALA A 484 19.77 -10.47 23.77
CA ALA A 484 18.59 -9.60 23.90
C ALA A 484 18.21 -8.96 22.55
N ILE A 485 19.17 -8.46 21.79
CA ILE A 485 18.95 -7.84 20.48
C ILE A 485 18.42 -8.86 19.48
N VAL A 486 19.01 -10.06 19.43
CA VAL A 486 18.53 -11.17 18.58
C VAL A 486 17.09 -11.56 18.96
N THR A 487 16.81 -11.70 20.25
CA THR A 487 15.47 -12.03 20.75
C THR A 487 14.47 -10.95 20.32
N LEU A 488 14.81 -9.68 20.48
CA LEU A 488 13.97 -8.54 20.06
C LEU A 488 13.65 -8.62 18.56
N LYS A 489 14.65 -8.90 17.71
CA LYS A 489 14.46 -9.08 16.26
C LYS A 489 13.52 -10.23 15.95
N LEU A 490 13.70 -11.37 16.59
CA LEU A 490 12.86 -12.56 16.36
C LEU A 490 11.42 -12.34 16.83
N VAL A 491 11.22 -11.68 17.96
CA VAL A 491 9.88 -11.30 18.46
C VAL A 491 9.21 -10.33 17.49
N GLY A 492 9.91 -9.28 17.05
CA GLY A 492 9.37 -8.34 16.08
C GLY A 492 8.99 -9.02 14.77
N PHE A 493 9.86 -9.87 14.23
CA PHE A 493 9.61 -10.63 13.01
C PHE A 493 8.43 -11.60 13.15
N TYR A 494 8.31 -12.29 14.28
CA TYR A 494 7.19 -13.18 14.57
C TYR A 494 5.86 -12.41 14.60
N ILE A 495 5.79 -11.28 15.31
CA ILE A 495 4.60 -10.43 15.38
C ILE A 495 4.23 -9.96 13.96
N PHE A 496 5.21 -9.44 13.23
CA PHE A 496 5.03 -8.96 11.85
C PHE A 496 4.44 -10.04 10.94
N ARG A 497 5.06 -11.22 10.91
CA ARG A 497 4.63 -12.32 10.03
C ARG A 497 3.28 -12.92 10.45
N LYS A 498 3.07 -13.15 11.74
CA LYS A 498 1.82 -13.77 12.24
C LYS A 498 0.62 -12.85 12.06
N SER A 499 0.76 -11.55 12.35
CA SER A 499 -0.33 -10.58 12.18
C SER A 499 -0.72 -10.40 10.70
N ASN A 500 0.26 -10.32 9.79
CA ASN A 500 0.00 -10.27 8.36
C ASN A 500 -0.63 -11.56 7.84
N SER A 501 -0.15 -12.73 8.29
CA SER A 501 -0.70 -14.03 7.89
C SER A 501 -2.15 -14.20 8.36
N GLU A 502 -2.49 -13.82 9.61
CA GLU A 502 -3.84 -13.85 10.16
C GLU A 502 -4.81 -12.99 9.34
N LYS A 503 -4.41 -11.74 9.06
CA LYS A 503 -5.22 -10.83 8.22
C LYS A 503 -5.40 -11.36 6.81
N ASN A 504 -4.35 -11.93 6.22
CA ASN A 504 -4.38 -12.48 4.88
C ASN A 504 -5.29 -13.72 4.80
N ALA A 505 -5.16 -14.65 5.74
CA ALA A 505 -6.03 -15.84 5.83
C ALA A 505 -7.50 -15.43 5.96
N PHE A 506 -7.80 -14.48 6.87
CA PHE A 506 -9.15 -13.95 7.05
C PHE A 506 -9.71 -13.28 5.80
N ARG A 507 -8.89 -12.51 5.06
CA ARG A 507 -9.33 -11.85 3.82
C ARG A 507 -9.59 -12.84 2.68
N ARG A 508 -8.85 -13.97 2.64
CA ARG A 508 -9.04 -15.02 1.64
C ARG A 508 -10.32 -15.83 1.87
N ASN A 509 -10.53 -16.25 3.09
CA ASN A 509 -11.67 -17.08 3.48
C ASN A 509 -12.15 -16.72 4.89
N PRO A 510 -13.05 -15.72 5.03
CA PRO A 510 -13.59 -15.34 6.34
C PRO A 510 -14.34 -16.47 7.06
N SER A 511 -14.80 -17.49 6.30
CA SER A 511 -15.58 -18.62 6.82
C SER A 511 -14.69 -19.84 7.12
N ASP A 512 -13.37 -19.69 7.15
CA ASP A 512 -12.45 -20.80 7.46
C ASP A 512 -12.68 -21.27 8.90
N PRO A 513 -12.93 -22.59 9.12
CA PRO A 513 -13.11 -23.14 10.45
C PRO A 513 -11.95 -22.84 11.42
N GLN A 514 -10.72 -22.73 10.91
CA GLN A 514 -9.55 -22.36 11.71
C GLN A 514 -9.60 -20.94 12.25
N LEU A 515 -10.38 -20.05 11.60
CA LEU A 515 -10.53 -18.64 11.97
C LEU A 515 -11.83 -18.36 12.73
N SER A 516 -12.64 -19.39 13.01
CA SER A 516 -13.94 -19.28 13.71
C SER A 516 -13.85 -18.67 15.12
N HIS A 517 -12.68 -18.75 15.74
CA HIS A 517 -12.39 -18.15 17.04
C HIS A 517 -12.20 -16.62 16.98
N LEU A 518 -12.05 -16.04 15.79
CA LEU A 518 -11.81 -14.60 15.62
C LEU A 518 -13.14 -13.83 15.64
N LYS A 519 -13.19 -12.81 16.50
CA LYS A 519 -14.33 -11.88 16.59
C LYS A 519 -14.19 -10.79 15.53
N THR A 520 -15.33 -10.41 14.93
CA THR A 520 -15.36 -9.43 13.84
C THR A 520 -16.50 -8.45 14.02
N ILE A 521 -16.39 -7.27 13.39
CA ILE A 521 -17.46 -6.29 13.22
C ILE A 521 -17.86 -6.29 11.75
N PRO A 522 -19.13 -6.58 11.40
CA PRO A 522 -19.60 -6.51 10.03
C PRO A 522 -19.66 -5.05 9.56
N THR A 523 -19.42 -4.82 8.27
CA THR A 523 -19.48 -3.49 7.67
C THR A 523 -20.47 -3.43 6.52
N ALA A 524 -20.94 -2.23 6.18
CA ALA A 524 -21.84 -1.99 5.06
C ALA A 524 -21.29 -2.45 3.70
N THR A 525 -19.98 -2.56 3.59
CA THR A 525 -19.32 -3.00 2.34
C THR A 525 -19.30 -4.54 2.16
N GLY A 526 -20.01 -5.30 3.02
CA GLY A 526 -20.00 -6.76 3.01
C GLY A 526 -18.69 -7.39 3.51
N ARG A 527 -17.73 -6.59 3.97
CA ARG A 527 -16.50 -7.06 4.60
C ARG A 527 -16.59 -6.91 6.11
N SER A 528 -15.87 -7.75 6.85
CA SER A 528 -15.80 -7.66 8.31
C SER A 528 -14.43 -7.15 8.77
N LEU A 529 -14.42 -6.45 9.90
CA LEU A 529 -13.21 -5.95 10.57
C LEU A 529 -12.84 -6.88 11.71
N LEU A 530 -11.59 -7.32 11.77
CA LEU A 530 -11.07 -8.15 12.86
C LEU A 530 -10.90 -7.33 14.13
N VAL A 531 -11.43 -7.82 15.25
CA VAL A 531 -11.35 -7.19 16.60
C VAL A 531 -10.78 -8.12 17.66
N SER A 532 -10.19 -9.22 17.25
CA SER A 532 -9.53 -10.20 18.14
C SER A 532 -8.26 -10.74 17.47
N GLY A 533 -7.57 -11.68 18.10
CA GLY A 533 -6.28 -12.14 17.65
C GLY A 533 -5.25 -11.01 17.71
N TRP A 534 -4.33 -10.96 16.79
CA TRP A 534 -3.32 -9.87 16.69
C TRP A 534 -3.96 -8.50 16.48
N TRP A 535 -5.01 -8.43 15.66
CA TRP A 535 -5.74 -7.20 15.29
C TRP A 535 -6.71 -6.72 16.38
N GLY A 536 -6.84 -7.45 17.47
CA GLY A 536 -7.54 -7.02 18.67
C GLY A 536 -6.65 -6.36 19.73
N VAL A 537 -5.32 -6.53 19.62
CA VAL A 537 -4.35 -5.93 20.57
C VAL A 537 -4.12 -4.45 20.23
N VAL A 538 -3.78 -4.18 18.98
CA VAL A 538 -3.63 -2.85 18.39
C VAL A 538 -4.19 -2.86 16.97
N ARG A 539 -4.45 -1.69 16.40
CA ARG A 539 -4.98 -1.57 15.03
C ARG A 539 -3.97 -1.95 13.96
N HIS A 540 -2.67 -1.79 14.26
CA HIS A 540 -1.56 -2.10 13.37
C HIS A 540 -0.50 -2.96 14.07
N PRO A 541 -0.80 -4.24 14.40
CA PRO A 541 0.17 -5.12 15.06
C PRO A 541 1.39 -5.41 14.18
N ASN A 542 1.22 -5.39 12.86
CA ASN A 542 2.30 -5.49 11.90
C ASN A 542 3.27 -4.30 11.99
N TYR A 543 2.78 -3.06 12.17
CA TYR A 543 3.64 -1.90 12.39
C TYR A 543 4.42 -2.00 13.70
N LEU A 544 3.79 -2.55 14.75
CA LEU A 544 4.48 -2.84 16.01
C LEU A 544 5.66 -3.80 15.78
N GLY A 545 5.42 -4.91 15.07
CA GLY A 545 6.47 -5.87 14.73
C GLY A 545 7.60 -5.23 13.91
N ASP A 546 7.24 -4.38 12.98
CA ASP A 546 8.18 -3.63 12.12
C ASP A 546 9.06 -2.67 12.94
N LEU A 547 8.47 -1.90 13.87
CA LEU A 547 9.21 -1.00 14.77
C LEU A 547 10.15 -1.76 15.70
N LEU A 548 9.76 -2.94 16.20
CA LEU A 548 10.64 -3.78 17.01
C LEU A 548 11.84 -4.28 16.19
N MET A 549 11.62 -4.63 14.91
CA MET A 549 12.72 -5.00 14.01
C MET A 549 13.65 -3.83 13.73
N ALA A 550 13.09 -2.63 13.48
CA ALA A 550 13.87 -1.41 13.26
C ALA A 550 14.69 -1.02 14.48
N LEU A 551 14.11 -1.16 15.68
CA LEU A 551 14.82 -0.98 16.93
C LEU A 551 15.98 -1.98 17.06
N ALA A 552 15.73 -3.25 16.73
CA ALA A 552 16.72 -4.31 16.87
C ALA A 552 17.96 -4.11 16.00
N TRP A 553 17.85 -3.53 14.81
CA TRP A 553 19.06 -3.25 14.00
C TRP A 553 19.69 -1.86 14.23
N SER A 554 19.04 -1.00 15.03
CA SER A 554 19.64 0.26 15.47
C SER A 554 20.45 0.12 16.76
N LEU A 555 20.03 -0.77 17.67
CA LEU A 555 20.69 -1.04 18.95
C LEU A 555 22.19 -1.43 18.85
N PRO A 556 22.63 -2.23 17.86
CA PRO A 556 24.04 -2.57 17.70
C PRO A 556 24.98 -1.37 17.55
N CYS A 557 24.47 -0.23 17.11
CA CYS A 557 25.25 0.99 16.95
C CYS A 557 25.47 1.78 18.25
N GLY A 558 24.91 1.33 19.38
CA GLY A 558 25.00 2.03 20.67
C GLY A 558 24.20 3.33 20.70
N PHE A 559 24.49 4.18 21.72
CA PHE A 559 23.72 5.39 22.00
C PHE A 559 24.55 6.69 21.92
N SER A 560 25.79 6.61 21.45
CA SER A 560 26.70 7.76 21.43
C SER A 560 26.25 8.86 20.45
N HIS A 561 25.62 8.48 19.34
CA HIS A 561 25.19 9.42 18.32
C HIS A 561 23.76 9.11 17.85
N LEU A 562 23.03 10.15 17.43
CA LEU A 562 21.65 10.03 16.95
C LEU A 562 21.58 9.51 15.51
N LEU A 563 22.63 9.67 14.69
CA LEU A 563 22.63 9.34 13.27
C LEU A 563 22.25 7.87 12.98
N PRO A 564 22.80 6.83 13.65
CA PRO A 564 22.39 5.45 13.41
C PRO A 564 20.94 5.15 13.82
N TRP A 565 20.33 6.01 14.65
CA TRP A 565 18.92 5.94 15.03
C TRP A 565 17.99 6.62 14.02
N TYR A 566 18.54 7.26 13.01
CA TYR A 566 17.78 7.95 11.95
C TYR A 566 16.66 7.07 11.37
N TYR A 567 17.00 5.81 11.00
CA TYR A 567 16.01 4.90 10.42
C TYR A 567 14.83 4.67 11.37
N MET A 568 15.10 4.35 12.62
CA MET A 568 14.06 4.09 13.63
C MET A 568 13.15 5.31 13.84
N ILE A 569 13.73 6.50 13.94
CA ILE A 569 12.98 7.76 14.16
C ILE A 569 12.14 8.09 12.93
N TYR A 570 12.76 8.09 11.77
CA TYR A 570 12.10 8.33 10.50
C TYR A 570 10.94 7.35 10.28
N PHE A 571 11.19 6.07 10.49
CA PHE A 571 10.22 5.00 10.27
C PHE A 571 9.03 5.09 11.24
N LEU A 572 9.28 5.44 12.50
CA LEU A 572 8.22 5.74 13.48
C LEU A 572 7.32 6.89 13.01
N ILE A 573 7.91 8.00 12.59
CA ILE A 573 7.17 9.17 12.09
C ILE A 573 6.33 8.79 10.88
N LEU A 574 6.88 8.00 9.99
CA LEU A 574 6.24 7.52 8.81
C LEU A 574 5.03 6.62 9.12
N LEU A 575 5.19 5.61 9.99
CA LEU A 575 4.10 4.70 10.34
C LEU A 575 2.96 5.44 11.08
N VAL A 576 3.28 6.43 11.90
CA VAL A 576 2.28 7.32 12.53
C VAL A 576 1.54 8.14 11.48
N HIS A 577 2.25 8.68 10.48
CA HIS A 577 1.62 9.40 9.38
C HIS A 577 0.72 8.46 8.54
N ARG A 578 1.20 7.25 8.24
CA ARG A 578 0.44 6.23 7.50
C ARG A 578 -0.82 5.83 8.27
N ASP A 579 -0.72 5.55 9.58
CA ASP A 579 -1.90 5.26 10.41
C ASP A 579 -2.94 6.40 10.33
N SER A 580 -2.50 7.66 10.30
CA SER A 580 -3.41 8.79 10.18
C SER A 580 -4.14 8.82 8.82
N ARG A 581 -3.48 8.45 7.73
CA ARG A 581 -4.11 8.29 6.40
C ARG A 581 -5.08 7.11 6.39
N ASP A 582 -4.65 5.95 6.87
CA ASP A 582 -5.49 4.74 6.96
C ASP A 582 -6.76 5.01 7.79
N MET A 583 -6.65 5.76 8.90
CA MET A 583 -7.78 6.17 9.73
C MET A 583 -8.82 7.00 8.93
N SER A 584 -8.36 7.94 8.13
CA SER A 584 -9.23 8.79 7.31
C SER A 584 -9.94 7.98 6.22
N GLU A 585 -9.19 7.14 5.51
CA GLU A 585 -9.72 6.29 4.45
C GLU A 585 -10.67 5.20 4.98
N CYS A 586 -10.31 4.54 6.07
CA CYS A 586 -11.18 3.54 6.69
C CYS A 586 -12.47 4.16 7.24
N ARG A 587 -12.41 5.36 7.81
CA ARG A 587 -13.60 6.08 8.27
C ARG A 587 -14.51 6.47 7.11
N ARG A 588 -13.94 6.90 5.98
CA ARG A 588 -14.69 7.20 4.76
C ARG A 588 -15.36 5.93 4.20
N LYS A 589 -14.64 4.79 4.23
CA LYS A 589 -15.08 3.53 3.65
C LYS A 589 -16.08 2.75 4.51
N TYR A 590 -15.90 2.73 5.83
CA TYR A 590 -16.64 1.87 6.74
C TYR A 590 -17.58 2.64 7.69
N GLY A 591 -17.54 3.98 7.66
CA GLY A 591 -18.43 4.83 8.45
C GLY A 591 -18.39 4.50 9.95
N SER A 592 -19.55 4.29 10.54
CA SER A 592 -19.69 4.05 11.99
C SER A 592 -19.20 2.67 12.43
N ALA A 593 -19.12 1.67 11.53
CA ALA A 593 -18.47 0.40 11.86
C ALA A 593 -16.99 0.62 12.18
N TRP A 594 -16.35 1.61 11.53
CA TRP A 594 -14.99 2.01 11.87
C TRP A 594 -14.92 2.71 13.23
N ASP A 595 -15.89 3.53 13.58
CA ASP A 595 -15.94 4.16 14.91
C ASP A 595 -16.15 3.12 16.03
N GLU A 596 -16.94 2.07 15.78
CA GLU A 596 -17.10 0.93 16.69
C GLU A 596 -15.79 0.12 16.81
N TYR A 597 -15.12 -0.14 15.70
CA TYR A 597 -13.79 -0.76 15.67
C TYR A 597 -12.79 0.03 16.52
N CYS A 598 -12.78 1.36 16.36
CA CYS A 598 -11.88 2.23 17.12
C CYS A 598 -12.18 2.26 18.63
N ARG A 599 -13.44 2.02 19.05
CA ARG A 599 -13.80 1.89 20.47
C ARG A 599 -13.37 0.54 21.03
N THR A 600 -13.45 -0.53 20.22
CA THR A 600 -13.09 -1.89 20.62
C THR A 600 -11.58 -2.05 20.67
N VAL A 601 -10.86 -1.64 19.61
CA VAL A 601 -9.41 -1.68 19.53
C VAL A 601 -8.87 -0.26 19.72
N ARG A 602 -8.55 0.08 20.97
CA ARG A 602 -8.23 1.46 21.36
C ARG A 602 -6.89 1.95 20.84
N TYR A 603 -5.86 1.10 20.96
CA TYR A 603 -4.49 1.45 20.64
C TYR A 603 -4.22 1.29 19.15
N ARG A 604 -3.38 2.15 18.59
CA ARG A 604 -3.10 2.19 17.15
C ARG A 604 -1.92 1.29 16.78
N ILE A 605 -0.75 1.54 17.35
CA ILE A 605 0.49 0.81 17.05
C ILE A 605 1.10 0.23 18.33
N ILE A 606 1.29 1.05 19.37
CA ILE A 606 1.96 0.65 20.61
C ILE A 606 0.94 0.44 21.71
N PRO A 607 0.83 -0.77 22.27
CA PRO A 607 -0.13 -1.04 23.34
C PRO A 607 0.04 -0.10 24.53
N ARG A 608 -1.05 0.50 24.99
CA ARG A 608 -1.13 1.42 26.15
C ARG A 608 -0.44 2.78 25.94
N VAL A 609 0.17 3.04 24.78
CA VAL A 609 0.87 4.31 24.49
C VAL A 609 0.18 5.06 23.33
N TYR A 610 0.05 4.44 22.18
CA TYR A 610 -0.48 5.07 20.97
C TYR A 610 -1.45 4.18 20.19
#